data_0e278a9859a2f4c3b56322d38b221306
#
_entry.id   0e278a9859a2f4c3b56322d38b221306
#
_cell.length_a   1.000
_cell.length_b   1.000
_cell.length_c   1.000
_cell.angle_alpha   90.00
_cell.angle_beta   90.00
_cell.angle_gamma   90.00
#
_symmetry.space_group_name_H-M   'P 1'
#
loop_
_entity.id
_entity.type
_entity.pdbx_description
1 polymer ?
#
loop_
_entity_poly.entity_id
_entity_poly.type
_entity_poly.pdbx_seq_one_letter_code
_entity_poly.pdbx_strand_id
1 'polypeptide(L)'
;MLRICSLAITMLLLFAHGAAAEPAGPAEVRVVFVRDGVFTSPTDSAWDEIPETNYALLAQQITPPIGGGSVSNVCVRATHDGDEIAFRLQWFDPSADRGVGVDTFRDAAAIGFPVGRPNVAPSPFMGDEAHPVVIWQWAADFDADAEGKSRFGERYPHAEGVWIFPQDLSVRRKVRGWRGADPVIEYISKGFGTLTPRMETTVEGASEYEDGRWSVVLRRKLETSNEVDPVFIPGTTSSLILAIWNGEEKEVNGRKAVTYQWIPAKLDGIGSPTAKADVGASNVRRE
;
A
#
# COMPACT_ATOMS: atom_id res chain seq x y z
N MET A 1 -51.83 -66.44 -22.54
CA MET A 1 -50.83 -65.62 -23.22
C MET A 1 -51.02 -64.16 -22.80
N LEU A 2 -50.28 -63.72 -21.82
CA LEU A 2 -50.36 -62.37 -21.27
C LEU A 2 -49.11 -61.60 -21.73
N ARG A 3 -49.30 -60.56 -22.53
CA ARG A 3 -48.21 -59.69 -23.00
C ARG A 3 -48.02 -58.52 -21.99
N ILE A 4 -46.90 -58.52 -21.31
CA ILE A 4 -46.50 -57.44 -20.42
C ILE A 4 -45.77 -56.39 -21.28
N CYS A 5 -46.38 -55.19 -21.41
CA CYS A 5 -45.70 -54.00 -21.97
C CYS A 5 -44.85 -53.36 -20.91
N SER A 6 -43.54 -53.43 -21.05
CA SER A 6 -42.60 -52.64 -20.23
C SER A 6 -42.52 -51.21 -20.77
N LEU A 7 -42.95 -50.25 -19.97
CA LEU A 7 -42.80 -48.83 -20.22
C LEU A 7 -41.47 -48.40 -19.59
N ALA A 8 -40.46 -48.12 -20.41
CA ALA A 8 -39.18 -47.54 -19.96
C ALA A 8 -39.37 -46.04 -19.83
N ILE A 9 -39.38 -45.52 -18.61
CA ILE A 9 -39.33 -44.07 -18.33
C ILE A 9 -37.87 -43.65 -18.33
N THR A 10 -37.45 -42.95 -19.38
CA THR A 10 -36.12 -42.32 -19.45
C THR A 10 -36.20 -40.99 -18.73
N MET A 11 -35.67 -40.91 -17.50
CA MET A 11 -35.53 -39.69 -16.72
C MET A 11 -34.33 -38.90 -17.19
N LEU A 12 -34.56 -37.84 -17.98
CA LEU A 12 -33.52 -36.91 -18.45
C LEU A 12 -33.14 -35.97 -17.31
N LEU A 13 -32.01 -36.21 -16.62
CA LEU A 13 -31.42 -35.31 -15.64
C LEU A 13 -30.75 -34.14 -16.36
N LEU A 14 -31.40 -33.00 -16.46
CA LEU A 14 -30.83 -31.73 -16.81
C LEU A 14 -29.89 -31.25 -15.68
N PHE A 15 -28.61 -31.48 -15.80
CA PHE A 15 -27.62 -30.77 -14.98
C PHE A 15 -27.56 -29.32 -15.44
N ALA A 16 -28.23 -28.42 -14.74
CA ALA A 16 -27.97 -26.99 -14.86
C ALA A 16 -26.57 -26.74 -14.32
N HIS A 17 -25.59 -26.58 -15.20
CA HIS A 17 -24.29 -26.02 -14.83
C HIS A 17 -24.51 -24.54 -14.51
N GLY A 18 -24.73 -24.25 -13.26
CA GLY A 18 -24.57 -22.88 -12.78
C GLY A 18 -23.09 -22.50 -12.97
N ALA A 19 -22.81 -21.61 -13.91
CA ALA A 19 -21.50 -20.98 -13.98
C ALA A 19 -21.29 -20.29 -12.63
N ALA A 20 -20.42 -20.84 -11.79
CA ALA A 20 -19.95 -20.14 -10.62
C ALA A 20 -19.26 -18.87 -11.15
N ALA A 21 -19.79 -17.71 -10.77
CA ALA A 21 -19.12 -16.45 -11.04
C ALA A 21 -17.72 -16.56 -10.44
N GLU A 22 -16.69 -16.27 -11.22
CA GLU A 22 -15.35 -16.14 -10.67
C GLU A 22 -15.38 -15.11 -9.54
N PRO A 23 -14.68 -15.35 -8.42
CA PRO A 23 -14.63 -14.40 -7.34
C PRO A 23 -14.12 -13.07 -7.91
N ALA A 24 -14.91 -12.01 -7.72
CA ALA A 24 -14.51 -10.67 -8.13
C ALA A 24 -13.14 -10.36 -7.48
N GLY A 25 -12.19 -9.91 -8.29
CA GLY A 25 -10.90 -9.44 -7.80
C GLY A 25 -11.07 -8.28 -6.79
N PRO A 26 -9.99 -7.84 -6.13
CA PRO A 26 -10.07 -6.72 -5.20
C PRO A 26 -10.61 -5.47 -5.91
N ALA A 27 -11.37 -4.65 -5.16
CA ALA A 27 -11.87 -3.39 -5.69
C ALA A 27 -10.70 -2.51 -6.20
N GLU A 28 -10.95 -1.75 -7.27
CA GLU A 28 -9.93 -0.89 -7.88
C GLU A 28 -9.73 0.39 -7.04
N VAL A 29 -8.48 0.83 -6.86
CA VAL A 29 -8.16 2.20 -6.42
C VAL A 29 -8.29 3.12 -7.61
N ARG A 30 -9.20 4.09 -7.55
CA ARG A 30 -9.20 5.18 -8.51
C ARG A 30 -8.20 6.26 -8.09
N VAL A 31 -7.21 6.53 -8.96
CA VAL A 31 -6.25 7.63 -8.79
C VAL A 31 -6.81 8.84 -9.53
N VAL A 32 -7.43 9.75 -8.77
CA VAL A 32 -8.20 10.87 -9.33
C VAL A 32 -7.29 11.96 -9.85
N PHE A 33 -7.58 12.48 -11.04
CA PHE A 33 -6.88 13.65 -11.56
C PHE A 33 -7.34 14.92 -10.82
N VAL A 34 -6.35 15.69 -10.28
CA VAL A 34 -6.54 16.99 -9.62
C VAL A 34 -5.70 18.05 -10.35
N ARG A 35 -6.19 19.31 -10.44
CA ARG A 35 -5.54 20.35 -11.26
C ARG A 35 -4.49 21.15 -10.51
N ASP A 36 -4.70 21.35 -9.21
CA ASP A 36 -3.98 22.35 -8.42
C ASP A 36 -2.85 21.73 -7.57
N GLY A 37 -2.34 20.59 -8.01
CA GLY A 37 -1.33 19.81 -7.30
C GLY A 37 -1.91 18.68 -6.44
N VAL A 38 -1.14 17.63 -6.22
CA VAL A 38 -1.53 16.51 -5.34
C VAL A 38 -1.58 16.98 -3.88
N PHE A 39 -2.41 16.31 -3.08
CA PHE A 39 -2.53 16.65 -1.66
C PHE A 39 -1.34 16.07 -0.89
N THR A 40 -0.62 16.94 -0.18
CA THR A 40 0.61 16.58 0.53
C THR A 40 0.41 16.38 2.03
N SER A 41 -0.58 17.08 2.61
CA SER A 41 -0.93 16.92 4.02
C SER A 41 -1.88 15.76 4.23
N PRO A 42 -1.64 14.87 5.22
CA PRO A 42 -2.56 13.78 5.57
C PRO A 42 -3.94 14.27 6.03
N THR A 43 -4.01 15.49 6.60
CA THR A 43 -5.22 16.09 7.16
C THR A 43 -5.91 17.10 6.24
N ASP A 44 -5.44 17.22 4.98
CA ASP A 44 -6.10 18.09 4.02
C ASP A 44 -7.54 17.60 3.77
N SER A 45 -8.52 18.50 4.01
CA SER A 45 -9.94 18.19 3.81
C SER A 45 -10.30 17.87 2.35
N ALA A 46 -9.46 18.26 1.40
CA ALA A 46 -9.64 17.91 -0.01
C ALA A 46 -9.59 16.39 -0.26
N TRP A 47 -8.96 15.62 0.63
CA TRP A 47 -9.01 14.16 0.57
C TRP A 47 -10.43 13.59 0.72
N ASP A 48 -11.34 14.30 1.39
CA ASP A 48 -12.71 13.82 1.60
C ASP A 48 -13.54 13.81 0.31
N GLU A 49 -13.10 14.57 -0.69
CA GLU A 49 -13.69 14.58 -2.02
C GLU A 49 -13.20 13.43 -2.92
N ILE A 50 -12.14 12.72 -2.51
CA ILE A 50 -11.54 11.63 -3.27
C ILE A 50 -12.20 10.31 -2.87
N PRO A 51 -12.61 9.46 -3.83
CA PRO A 51 -13.19 8.16 -3.55
C PRO A 51 -12.28 7.31 -2.66
N GLU A 52 -12.85 6.81 -1.57
CA GLU A 52 -12.18 5.90 -0.66
C GLU A 52 -12.43 4.46 -1.06
N THR A 53 -11.39 3.65 -1.03
CA THR A 53 -11.51 2.20 -1.17
C THR A 53 -10.93 1.54 0.07
N ASN A 54 -11.69 0.63 0.67
CA ASN A 54 -11.33 -0.07 1.89
C ASN A 54 -10.88 -1.50 1.54
N TYR A 55 -9.71 -1.88 2.06
CA TYR A 55 -9.12 -3.20 1.83
C TYR A 55 -8.98 -3.96 3.14
N ALA A 56 -9.50 -5.18 3.14
CA ALA A 56 -9.24 -6.14 4.22
C ALA A 56 -7.77 -6.59 4.15
N LEU A 57 -7.12 -6.58 5.30
CA LEU A 57 -5.77 -7.08 5.49
C LEU A 57 -5.80 -8.40 6.27
N LEU A 58 -4.87 -9.27 5.97
CA LEU A 58 -4.73 -10.57 6.61
C LEU A 58 -3.30 -10.73 7.18
N ALA A 59 -3.20 -11.55 8.22
CA ALA A 59 -1.89 -11.93 8.74
C ALA A 59 -1.01 -12.57 7.65
N GLN A 60 0.26 -12.20 7.59
CA GLN A 60 1.23 -12.82 6.69
C GLN A 60 1.46 -14.28 7.09
N GLN A 61 1.27 -15.24 6.14
CA GLN A 61 1.37 -16.68 6.36
C GLN A 61 2.33 -17.39 5.39
N ILE A 62 3.10 -16.64 4.60
CA ILE A 62 3.87 -17.20 3.48
C ILE A 62 5.31 -17.54 3.89
N THR A 63 5.95 -16.68 4.70
CA THR A 63 7.35 -16.87 5.06
C THR A 63 7.61 -16.55 6.54
N PRO A 64 8.43 -17.33 7.24
CA PRO A 64 8.81 -17.01 8.62
C PRO A 64 9.58 -15.69 8.76
N PRO A 65 9.32 -14.94 9.84
CA PRO A 65 8.31 -15.17 10.87
C PRO A 65 6.91 -14.88 10.36
N ILE A 66 6.00 -15.85 10.45
CA ILE A 66 4.60 -15.71 10.08
C ILE A 66 3.81 -14.96 11.16
N GLY A 67 2.64 -14.44 10.80
CA GLY A 67 1.71 -13.78 11.73
C GLY A 67 1.62 -12.28 11.49
N GLY A 68 1.18 -11.56 12.50
CA GLY A 68 0.69 -10.20 12.38
C GLY A 68 -0.80 -10.18 12.04
N GLY A 69 -1.27 -9.10 11.42
CA GLY A 69 -2.67 -8.96 11.00
C GLY A 69 -3.56 -8.38 12.08
N SER A 70 -3.00 -7.67 13.05
CA SER A 70 -3.78 -6.93 14.06
C SER A 70 -4.58 -5.79 13.43
N VAL A 71 -4.04 -5.14 12.40
CA VAL A 71 -4.77 -4.19 11.58
C VAL A 71 -5.56 -4.94 10.51
N SER A 72 -6.88 -4.97 10.65
CA SER A 72 -7.75 -5.75 9.75
C SER A 72 -8.15 -5.02 8.47
N ASN A 73 -8.03 -3.69 8.42
CA ASN A 73 -8.47 -2.89 7.29
C ASN A 73 -7.60 -1.65 7.10
N VAL A 74 -7.43 -1.25 5.85
CA VAL A 74 -6.82 0.02 5.45
C VAL A 74 -7.66 0.70 4.38
N CYS A 75 -7.92 1.99 4.57
CA CYS A 75 -8.58 2.84 3.58
C CYS A 75 -7.52 3.48 2.69
N VAL A 76 -7.76 3.50 1.38
CA VAL A 76 -6.87 4.10 0.39
C VAL A 76 -7.60 5.15 -0.41
N ARG A 77 -6.99 6.32 -0.53
CA ARG A 77 -7.35 7.37 -1.49
C ARG A 77 -6.12 7.73 -2.32
N ALA A 78 -6.30 8.10 -3.57
CA ALA A 78 -5.18 8.43 -4.43
C ALA A 78 -5.51 9.54 -5.42
N THR A 79 -4.53 10.40 -5.69
CA THR A 79 -4.62 11.51 -6.63
C THR A 79 -3.37 11.60 -7.50
N HIS A 80 -3.50 12.21 -8.68
CA HIS A 80 -2.38 12.68 -9.48
C HIS A 80 -2.76 14.00 -10.19
N ASP A 81 -1.78 14.83 -10.50
CA ASP A 81 -1.95 16.09 -11.22
C ASP A 81 -1.34 16.08 -12.63
N GLY A 82 -0.75 14.98 -13.02
CA GLY A 82 -0.01 14.80 -14.29
C GLY A 82 1.51 14.92 -14.12
N ASP A 83 2.00 15.49 -13.02
CA ASP A 83 3.43 15.55 -12.66
C ASP A 83 3.74 14.66 -11.44
N GLU A 84 2.88 14.67 -10.43
CA GLU A 84 3.01 13.89 -9.21
C GLU A 84 1.84 12.93 -8.99
N ILE A 85 2.07 11.88 -8.20
CA ILE A 85 1.07 10.95 -7.68
C ILE A 85 1.19 10.87 -6.17
N ALA A 86 0.04 10.85 -5.49
CA ALA A 86 -0.04 10.70 -4.04
C ALA A 86 -1.05 9.63 -3.65
N PHE A 87 -0.69 8.83 -2.66
CA PHE A 87 -1.54 7.84 -2.02
C PHE A 87 -1.68 8.20 -0.54
N ARG A 88 -2.91 8.27 -0.03
CA ARG A 88 -3.21 8.37 1.39
C ARG A 88 -3.69 7.03 1.91
N LEU A 89 -3.01 6.52 2.93
CA LEU A 89 -3.40 5.34 3.68
C LEU A 89 -3.96 5.77 5.03
N GLN A 90 -5.09 5.19 5.45
CA GLN A 90 -5.65 5.40 6.78
C GLN A 90 -6.05 4.08 7.41
N TRP A 91 -5.68 3.87 8.66
CA TRP A 91 -6.10 2.70 9.43
C TRP A 91 -6.33 3.06 10.90
N PHE A 92 -7.14 2.26 11.55
CA PHE A 92 -7.33 2.37 13.00
C PHE A 92 -6.17 1.69 13.73
N ASP A 93 -5.63 2.39 14.71
CA ASP A 93 -4.59 1.93 15.60
C ASP A 93 -4.79 2.60 16.97
N PRO A 94 -4.97 1.85 18.06
CA PRO A 94 -5.24 2.43 19.37
C PRO A 94 -4.08 3.25 19.93
N SER A 95 -2.85 2.98 19.48
CA SER A 95 -1.62 3.62 19.96
C SER A 95 -0.80 4.17 18.79
N ALA A 96 0.03 5.17 19.07
CA ALA A 96 1.00 5.69 18.12
C ALA A 96 2.41 5.25 18.54
N ASP A 97 2.83 4.11 18.03
CA ASP A 97 4.11 3.51 18.39
C ASP A 97 5.24 4.04 17.51
N ARG A 98 6.05 4.94 18.08
CA ARG A 98 7.13 5.67 17.38
C ARG A 98 8.52 5.26 17.85
N GLY A 99 8.61 4.22 18.66
CA GLY A 99 9.86 3.79 19.25
C GLY A 99 10.43 2.52 18.65
N VAL A 100 11.76 2.40 18.61
CA VAL A 100 12.48 1.17 18.31
C VAL A 100 13.44 0.86 19.45
N GLY A 101 13.37 -0.35 19.99
CA GLY A 101 14.23 -0.77 21.08
C GLY A 101 14.06 -2.26 21.39
N VAL A 102 14.61 -2.69 22.51
CA VAL A 102 14.34 -4.04 23.02
C VAL A 102 12.87 -4.09 23.42
N ASP A 103 12.10 -5.00 22.80
CA ASP A 103 10.65 -5.16 23.01
C ASP A 103 9.78 -3.92 22.68
N THR A 104 10.32 -2.94 21.96
CA THR A 104 9.60 -1.78 21.49
C THR A 104 9.65 -1.74 19.97
N PHE A 105 8.50 -1.73 19.33
CA PHE A 105 8.36 -1.77 17.89
C PHE A 105 7.58 -0.54 17.43
N ARG A 106 7.73 -0.20 16.17
CA ARG A 106 7.11 0.98 15.56
C ARG A 106 5.98 0.62 14.64
N ASP A 107 5.02 1.53 14.51
CA ASP A 107 4.03 1.47 13.45
C ASP A 107 4.70 1.75 12.11
N ALA A 108 4.22 1.08 11.07
CA ALA A 108 4.70 1.29 9.73
C ALA A 108 3.64 0.92 8.68
N ALA A 109 3.74 1.52 7.52
CA ALA A 109 2.92 1.22 6.36
C ALA A 109 3.77 1.12 5.10
N ALA A 110 3.38 0.26 4.17
CA ALA A 110 4.07 0.16 2.89
C ALA A 110 3.10 -0.04 1.73
N ILE A 111 3.45 0.53 0.60
CA ILE A 111 2.86 0.25 -0.70
C ILE A 111 3.93 -0.39 -1.57
N GLY A 112 3.64 -1.56 -2.13
CA GLY A 112 4.50 -2.21 -3.11
C GLY A 112 3.94 -2.08 -4.52
N PHE A 113 4.82 -1.92 -5.50
CA PHE A 113 4.49 -1.78 -6.92
C PHE A 113 5.38 -2.70 -7.77
N PRO A 114 4.90 -3.20 -8.92
CA PRO A 114 5.78 -3.81 -9.90
C PRO A 114 6.82 -2.81 -10.41
N VAL A 115 8.04 -3.27 -10.68
CA VAL A 115 9.04 -2.47 -11.40
C VAL A 115 8.60 -2.30 -12.85
N GLY A 116 8.63 -1.09 -13.34
CA GLY A 116 8.23 -0.79 -14.72
C GLY A 116 6.76 -1.13 -15.02
N ARG A 117 6.54 -1.78 -16.16
CA ARG A 117 5.23 -2.33 -16.60
C ARG A 117 5.42 -3.75 -17.10
N PRO A 118 5.54 -4.73 -16.21
CA PRO A 118 5.77 -6.11 -16.63
C PRO A 118 4.54 -6.69 -17.32
N ASN A 119 4.76 -7.50 -18.35
CA ASN A 119 3.69 -8.26 -19.03
C ASN A 119 3.09 -9.36 -18.16
N VAL A 120 3.86 -9.83 -17.17
CA VAL A 120 3.47 -10.82 -16.17
C VAL A 120 3.55 -10.15 -14.80
N ALA A 121 2.48 -10.21 -14.04
CA ALA A 121 2.47 -9.65 -12.69
C ALA A 121 3.52 -10.38 -11.82
N PRO A 122 4.36 -9.63 -11.07
CA PRO A 122 5.27 -10.22 -10.09
C PRO A 122 4.50 -11.02 -9.03
N SER A 123 5.23 -11.83 -8.27
CA SER A 123 4.66 -12.37 -7.04
C SER A 123 4.23 -11.20 -6.12
N PRO A 124 2.99 -11.17 -5.59
CA PRO A 124 2.58 -10.14 -4.63
C PRO A 124 3.34 -10.25 -3.31
N PHE A 125 4.10 -11.32 -3.12
CA PHE A 125 4.92 -11.57 -1.94
C PHE A 125 6.38 -11.18 -2.19
N MET A 126 6.60 -9.85 -2.33
CA MET A 126 7.92 -9.24 -2.51
C MET A 126 8.59 -9.52 -3.87
N GLY A 127 7.81 -9.83 -4.92
CA GLY A 127 8.33 -10.08 -6.25
C GLY A 127 9.05 -11.42 -6.41
N ASP A 128 9.78 -11.56 -7.49
CA ASP A 128 10.67 -12.67 -7.81
C ASP A 128 11.90 -12.15 -8.59
N GLU A 129 12.86 -13.03 -8.86
CA GLU A 129 14.12 -12.63 -9.53
C GLU A 129 13.91 -12.02 -10.92
N ALA A 130 12.92 -12.52 -11.68
CA ALA A 130 12.61 -12.02 -13.02
C ALA A 130 11.74 -10.76 -12.98
N HIS A 131 10.92 -10.62 -11.95
CA HIS A 131 9.93 -9.56 -11.81
C HIS A 131 10.03 -8.91 -10.43
N PRO A 132 10.98 -7.98 -10.22
CA PRO A 132 11.16 -7.30 -8.95
C PRO A 132 10.01 -6.35 -8.65
N VAL A 133 9.92 -5.97 -7.38
CA VAL A 133 8.97 -4.96 -6.87
C VAL A 133 9.72 -3.83 -6.18
N VAL A 134 9.16 -2.63 -6.27
CA VAL A 134 9.56 -1.47 -5.47
C VAL A 134 8.58 -1.32 -4.31
N ILE A 135 9.10 -1.04 -3.13
CA ILE A 135 8.31 -0.88 -1.91
C ILE A 135 8.60 0.50 -1.32
N TRP A 136 7.58 1.31 -1.16
CA TRP A 136 7.62 2.56 -0.42
C TRP A 136 7.19 2.29 1.01
N GLN A 137 8.08 2.41 1.95
CA GLN A 137 7.79 2.16 3.36
C GLN A 137 7.93 3.43 4.18
N TRP A 138 6.84 3.84 4.79
CA TRP A 138 6.81 4.80 5.88
C TRP A 138 6.96 4.07 7.22
N ALA A 139 7.58 4.76 8.20
CA ALA A 139 7.69 4.26 9.55
C ALA A 139 7.63 5.41 10.58
N ALA A 140 6.89 5.20 11.65
CA ALA A 140 6.57 6.22 12.64
C ALA A 140 7.78 6.74 13.44
N ASP A 141 8.84 5.94 13.61
CA ASP A 141 10.10 6.40 14.23
C ASP A 141 10.88 7.36 13.33
N PHE A 142 10.80 7.17 12.01
CA PHE A 142 11.44 8.07 11.05
C PHE A 142 10.75 9.43 11.03
N ASP A 143 9.44 9.42 11.16
CA ASP A 143 8.63 10.63 11.24
C ASP A 143 8.93 11.40 12.54
N ALA A 144 8.98 10.70 13.67
CA ALA A 144 9.37 11.27 14.94
C ALA A 144 10.78 11.86 14.95
N ASP A 145 11.71 11.24 14.22
CA ASP A 145 13.07 11.78 14.04
C ASP A 145 13.07 13.06 13.20
N ALA A 146 12.27 13.11 12.13
CA ALA A 146 12.14 14.29 11.28
C ALA A 146 11.59 15.49 12.06
N GLU A 147 10.67 15.25 13.00
CA GLU A 147 10.10 16.25 13.88
C GLU A 147 10.99 16.59 15.10
N GLY A 148 12.15 15.94 15.25
CA GLY A 148 13.02 16.10 16.41
C GLY A 148 12.45 15.49 17.70
N LYS A 149 11.44 14.65 17.60
CA LYS A 149 10.76 13.97 18.72
C LYS A 149 11.34 12.59 19.04
N SER A 150 12.34 12.12 18.27
CA SER A 150 12.97 10.84 18.51
C SER A 150 13.72 10.84 19.84
N ARG A 151 13.42 9.86 20.66
CA ARG A 151 14.15 9.63 21.93
C ARG A 151 15.36 8.71 21.79
N PHE A 152 15.70 8.31 20.57
CA PHE A 152 16.82 7.37 20.36
C PHE A 152 18.16 7.98 20.82
N GLY A 153 18.45 9.22 20.45
CA GLY A 153 19.65 9.92 20.87
C GLY A 153 19.68 10.21 22.39
N GLU A 154 18.52 10.42 23.02
CA GLU A 154 18.41 10.56 24.48
C GLU A 154 18.63 9.24 25.19
N ARG A 155 18.08 8.14 24.66
CA ARG A 155 18.18 6.79 25.24
C ARG A 155 19.57 6.18 25.06
N TYR A 156 20.24 6.50 23.95
CA TYR A 156 21.54 5.97 23.58
C TYR A 156 22.51 7.07 23.12
N PRO A 157 22.92 8.00 24.01
CA PRO A 157 23.73 9.18 23.64
C PRO A 157 25.11 8.83 23.07
N HIS A 158 25.57 7.60 23.25
CA HIS A 158 26.86 7.12 22.75
C HIS A 158 26.73 6.14 21.59
N ALA A 159 25.56 5.99 21.00
CA ALA A 159 25.32 5.08 19.87
C ALA A 159 25.80 5.59 18.52
N GLU A 160 26.62 6.63 18.49
CA GLU A 160 27.22 7.11 17.26
C GLU A 160 28.07 6.01 16.61
N GLY A 161 27.56 5.50 15.48
CA GLY A 161 28.28 4.51 14.67
C GLY A 161 28.08 3.04 15.06
N VAL A 162 27.22 2.71 16.00
CA VAL A 162 26.90 1.31 16.32
C VAL A 162 25.93 0.75 15.29
N TRP A 163 26.35 -0.31 14.63
CA TRP A 163 25.53 -1.09 13.70
C TRP A 163 24.52 -1.95 14.49
N ILE A 164 23.36 -1.42 14.80
CA ILE A 164 22.40 -2.19 15.57
C ILE A 164 21.37 -2.90 14.69
N PHE A 165 21.15 -2.54 13.46
CA PHE A 165 20.39 -3.33 12.47
C PHE A 165 20.41 -2.62 11.10
N PRO A 166 20.39 -3.34 9.96
CA PRO A 166 20.39 -2.74 8.60
C PRO A 166 19.15 -1.92 8.26
N GLN A 167 18.08 -2.06 9.05
CA GLN A 167 16.83 -1.32 8.89
C GLN A 167 16.83 -0.01 9.68
N ASP A 168 17.92 0.27 10.40
CA ASP A 168 18.07 1.39 11.30
C ASP A 168 18.68 2.64 10.69
N LEU A 169 18.72 3.67 11.50
CA LEU A 169 19.32 4.97 11.31
C LEU A 169 20.65 4.98 10.52
N SER A 170 21.45 3.90 10.60
CA SER A 170 22.71 3.79 9.86
C SER A 170 22.52 3.65 8.35
N VAL A 171 21.52 2.94 7.89
CA VAL A 171 21.14 2.84 6.48
C VAL A 171 20.57 4.17 6.04
N ARG A 172 19.70 4.76 6.84
CA ARG A 172 19.13 6.08 6.61
C ARG A 172 20.23 7.16 6.53
N ARG A 173 21.21 7.15 7.42
CA ARG A 173 22.39 8.04 7.39
C ARG A 173 23.22 7.87 6.11
N LYS A 174 23.42 6.65 5.63
CA LYS A 174 24.15 6.38 4.39
C LYS A 174 23.35 6.75 3.14
N VAL A 175 22.07 6.39 3.12
CA VAL A 175 21.20 6.58 1.96
C VAL A 175 20.86 8.04 1.73
N ARG A 176 20.78 8.87 2.77
CA ARG A 176 20.34 10.28 2.64
C ARG A 176 21.30 11.32 3.15
N GLY A 177 22.49 10.94 3.60
CA GLY A 177 23.39 11.89 4.24
C GLY A 177 22.74 12.60 5.40
N TRP A 178 21.93 11.88 6.16
CA TRP A 178 21.20 12.32 7.36
C TRP A 178 21.00 13.85 7.48
N ARG A 179 19.94 14.34 6.99
CA ARG A 179 19.41 15.67 7.30
C ARG A 179 17.92 15.58 7.56
N GLY A 180 17.53 14.70 8.42
CA GLY A 180 16.27 14.65 9.14
C GLY A 180 15.01 15.10 8.41
N ALA A 181 14.61 14.53 7.30
CA ALA A 181 13.47 15.15 6.64
C ALA A 181 12.49 14.20 5.96
N ASP A 182 12.74 12.90 5.89
CA ASP A 182 11.80 12.10 5.12
C ASP A 182 11.54 10.75 5.77
N PRO A 183 10.30 10.50 6.22
CA PRO A 183 9.93 9.29 6.94
C PRO A 183 9.79 8.05 6.04
N VAL A 184 10.20 8.13 4.79
CA VAL A 184 10.03 7.06 3.79
C VAL A 184 11.35 6.47 3.34
N ILE A 185 11.41 5.16 3.21
CA ILE A 185 12.49 4.45 2.54
C ILE A 185 11.91 3.69 1.35
N GLU A 186 12.57 3.81 0.20
CA GLU A 186 12.30 2.96 -0.94
C GLU A 186 13.19 1.71 -0.89
N TYR A 187 12.57 0.56 -1.15
CA TYR A 187 13.28 -0.71 -1.29
C TYR A 187 13.02 -1.33 -2.66
N ILE A 188 13.98 -2.12 -3.11
CA ILE A 188 13.79 -3.08 -4.19
C ILE A 188 13.80 -4.48 -3.58
N SER A 189 12.90 -5.34 -4.05
CA SER A 189 12.84 -6.73 -3.65
C SER A 189 12.65 -7.65 -4.86
N LYS A 190 13.34 -8.79 -4.83
CA LYS A 190 13.31 -9.88 -5.82
C LYS A 190 12.89 -11.20 -5.17
N GLY A 191 12.07 -11.11 -4.13
CA GLY A 191 11.63 -12.23 -3.30
C GLY A 191 12.08 -12.08 -1.85
N PHE A 192 11.72 -13.05 -1.03
CA PHE A 192 12.04 -13.04 0.39
C PHE A 192 13.55 -13.01 0.66
N GLY A 193 13.94 -12.18 1.64
CA GLY A 193 15.34 -12.03 2.03
C GLY A 193 16.18 -11.13 1.11
N THR A 194 15.60 -10.55 0.06
CA THR A 194 16.32 -9.71 -0.89
C THR A 194 16.02 -8.22 -0.74
N LEU A 195 15.27 -7.82 0.29
CA LEU A 195 14.89 -6.43 0.53
C LEU A 195 16.13 -5.54 0.63
N THR A 196 16.32 -4.68 -0.35
CA THR A 196 17.48 -3.80 -0.47
C THR A 196 17.03 -2.35 -0.49
N PRO A 197 17.47 -1.51 0.47
CA PRO A 197 17.15 -0.09 0.47
C PRO A 197 17.84 0.60 -0.70
N ARG A 198 17.15 1.54 -1.32
CA ARG A 198 17.73 2.38 -2.37
C ARG A 198 18.58 3.49 -1.74
N MET A 199 19.70 3.80 -2.40
CA MET A 199 20.62 4.86 -1.96
C MET A 199 20.00 6.26 -2.09
N GLU A 200 19.14 6.42 -3.09
CA GLU A 200 18.36 7.63 -3.32
C GLU A 200 16.88 7.26 -3.33
N THR A 201 16.08 8.03 -2.62
CA THR A 201 14.63 7.88 -2.66
C THR A 201 14.03 9.13 -3.26
N THR A 202 13.04 8.92 -4.10
CA THR A 202 12.27 9.98 -4.76
C THR A 202 10.88 10.14 -4.15
N VAL A 203 10.54 9.25 -3.21
CA VAL A 203 9.25 9.26 -2.50
C VAL A 203 9.36 10.14 -1.27
N GLU A 204 8.43 11.03 -1.12
CA GLU A 204 8.23 11.84 0.08
C GLU A 204 7.02 11.33 0.87
N GLY A 205 7.05 11.54 2.18
CA GLY A 205 5.97 11.12 3.08
C GLY A 205 5.61 12.16 4.10
N ALA A 206 4.37 12.12 4.52
CA ALA A 206 3.85 12.86 5.67
C ALA A 206 2.87 11.98 6.44
N SER A 207 2.80 12.15 7.74
CA SER A 207 1.85 11.41 8.56
C SER A 207 1.22 12.26 9.64
N GLU A 208 0.05 11.84 10.08
CA GLU A 208 -0.65 12.38 11.24
C GLU A 208 -1.33 11.25 11.99
N TYR A 209 -1.30 11.32 13.31
CA TYR A 209 -2.03 10.42 14.19
C TYR A 209 -3.02 11.20 15.02
N GLU A 210 -4.30 10.94 14.79
CA GLU A 210 -5.39 11.63 15.48
C GLU A 210 -6.54 10.63 15.74
N ASP A 211 -7.16 10.72 16.89
CA ASP A 211 -8.35 9.93 17.29
C ASP A 211 -8.19 8.41 17.07
N GLY A 212 -7.02 7.85 17.40
CA GLY A 212 -6.78 6.42 17.24
C GLY A 212 -6.60 5.99 15.77
N ARG A 213 -6.17 6.88 14.89
CA ARG A 213 -5.97 6.59 13.47
C ARG A 213 -4.67 7.19 12.96
N TRP A 214 -3.96 6.40 12.20
CA TRP A 214 -2.92 6.90 11.33
C TRP A 214 -3.49 7.36 10.01
N SER A 215 -2.98 8.47 9.51
CA SER A 215 -3.14 8.98 8.15
C SER A 215 -1.76 9.21 7.58
N VAL A 216 -1.41 8.49 6.52
CA VAL A 216 -0.08 8.57 5.90
C VAL A 216 -0.21 8.88 4.43
N VAL A 217 0.46 9.91 3.96
CA VAL A 217 0.57 10.27 2.54
C VAL A 217 1.95 9.88 2.04
N LEU A 218 2.00 9.14 0.93
CA LEU A 218 3.21 8.82 0.18
C LEU A 218 3.07 9.41 -1.21
N ARG A 219 4.04 10.22 -1.65
CA ARG A 219 3.99 10.89 -2.94
C ARG A 219 5.32 10.91 -3.66
N ARG A 220 5.29 10.99 -4.98
CA ARG A 220 6.46 11.23 -5.82
C ARG A 220 6.05 11.73 -7.20
N LYS A 221 7.02 12.12 -8.01
CA LYS A 221 6.81 12.42 -9.42
C LYS A 221 6.38 11.18 -10.21
N LEU A 222 5.50 11.36 -11.20
CA LEU A 222 5.11 10.30 -12.15
C LEU A 222 6.31 9.84 -12.97
N GLU A 223 7.07 10.80 -13.52
CA GLU A 223 8.28 10.52 -14.26
C GLU A 223 9.50 10.48 -13.34
N THR A 224 10.31 9.47 -13.51
CA THR A 224 11.61 9.33 -12.87
C THR A 224 12.64 8.88 -13.92
N SER A 225 13.89 9.20 -13.69
CA SER A 225 14.99 8.76 -14.58
C SER A 225 15.47 7.33 -14.31
N ASN A 226 14.84 6.63 -13.36
CA ASN A 226 15.31 5.33 -12.92
C ASN A 226 14.44 4.20 -13.47
N GLU A 227 15.03 3.33 -14.28
CA GLU A 227 14.34 2.20 -14.93
C GLU A 227 13.75 1.17 -13.97
N VAL A 228 14.21 1.16 -12.71
CA VAL A 228 13.66 0.25 -11.67
C VAL A 228 12.50 0.85 -10.89
N ASP A 229 12.02 2.03 -11.28
CA ASP A 229 10.85 2.63 -10.65
C ASP A 229 9.54 2.07 -11.21
N PRO A 230 8.44 2.07 -10.42
CA PRO A 230 7.13 1.80 -10.96
C PRO A 230 6.72 2.89 -11.95
N VAL A 231 6.06 2.49 -13.03
CA VAL A 231 5.62 3.40 -14.10
C VAL A 231 4.15 3.73 -13.92
N PHE A 232 3.84 5.01 -13.80
CA PHE A 232 2.48 5.54 -13.71
C PHE A 232 2.18 6.40 -14.93
N ILE A 233 1.20 5.99 -15.74
CA ILE A 233 0.79 6.72 -16.94
C ILE A 233 -0.68 7.12 -16.79
N PRO A 234 -1.02 8.42 -16.82
CA PRO A 234 -2.41 8.87 -16.82
C PRO A 234 -3.27 8.18 -17.89
N GLY A 235 -4.48 7.79 -17.54
CA GLY A 235 -5.38 7.03 -18.39
C GLY A 235 -5.13 5.53 -18.46
N THR A 236 -4.17 5.00 -17.68
CA THR A 236 -3.87 3.56 -17.63
C THR A 236 -4.03 2.99 -16.22
N THR A 237 -3.96 1.65 -16.10
CA THR A 237 -4.02 0.96 -14.82
C THR A 237 -2.62 0.44 -14.45
N SER A 238 -2.20 0.72 -13.23
CA SER A 238 -1.07 0.11 -12.54
C SER A 238 -1.59 -0.90 -11.50
N SER A 239 -0.71 -1.44 -10.67
CA SER A 239 -1.09 -2.34 -9.59
C SER A 239 -0.32 -2.01 -8.32
N LEU A 240 -0.93 -2.25 -7.16
CA LEU A 240 -0.28 -2.06 -5.86
C LEU A 240 -0.61 -3.20 -4.89
N ILE A 241 0.21 -3.35 -3.86
CA ILE A 241 -0.02 -4.20 -2.68
C ILE A 241 0.21 -3.38 -1.42
N LEU A 242 -0.42 -3.79 -0.32
CA LEU A 242 -0.40 -3.05 0.94
C LEU A 242 0.15 -3.91 2.07
N ALA A 243 0.88 -3.27 2.99
CA ALA A 243 1.31 -3.87 4.23
C ALA A 243 1.27 -2.84 5.37
N ILE A 244 0.78 -3.26 6.53
CA ILE A 244 0.73 -2.47 7.77
C ILE A 244 1.38 -3.26 8.90
N TRP A 245 2.13 -2.57 9.75
CA TRP A 245 2.71 -3.10 10.99
C TRP A 245 2.20 -2.28 12.17
N ASN A 246 1.74 -2.96 13.21
CA ASN A 246 1.35 -2.36 14.47
C ASN A 246 2.43 -2.66 15.52
N GLY A 247 3.03 -1.60 16.06
CA GLY A 247 4.16 -1.69 17.01
C GLY A 247 3.76 -2.30 18.35
N GLU A 248 2.58 -1.97 18.87
CA GLU A 248 2.07 -2.51 20.14
C GLU A 248 1.90 -4.03 20.07
N GLU A 249 1.45 -4.55 18.94
CA GLU A 249 1.28 -5.99 18.68
C GLU A 249 2.59 -6.68 18.25
N LYS A 250 3.71 -5.98 18.37
CA LYS A 250 5.06 -6.48 18.06
C LYS A 250 5.18 -6.98 16.62
N GLU A 251 4.51 -6.29 15.71
CA GLU A 251 4.61 -6.60 14.29
C GLU A 251 5.88 -5.98 13.71
N VAL A 252 6.72 -6.84 13.16
CA VAL A 252 8.01 -6.45 12.57
C VAL A 252 8.42 -7.44 11.47
N ASN A 253 9.11 -6.96 10.45
CA ASN A 253 9.60 -7.78 9.33
C ASN A 253 8.47 -8.57 8.63
N GLY A 254 8.47 -9.91 8.79
CA GLY A 254 7.47 -10.82 8.24
C GLY A 254 6.12 -10.74 8.97
N ARG A 255 6.10 -10.42 10.25
CA ARG A 255 4.86 -10.31 11.03
C ARG A 255 4.18 -8.99 10.71
N LYS A 256 3.13 -9.03 9.93
CA LYS A 256 2.42 -7.85 9.42
C LYS A 256 1.05 -8.20 8.86
N ALA A 257 0.21 -7.20 8.71
CA ALA A 257 -1.05 -7.27 7.96
C ALA A 257 -0.79 -6.96 6.48
N VAL A 258 -1.31 -7.77 5.55
CA VAL A 258 -1.03 -7.63 4.10
C VAL A 258 -2.25 -7.89 3.24
N THR A 259 -2.25 -7.35 2.02
CA THR A 259 -3.08 -7.83 0.93
C THR A 259 -2.39 -9.02 0.24
N TYR A 260 -3.17 -10.01 -0.21
CA TYR A 260 -2.64 -11.24 -0.85
C TYR A 260 -2.71 -11.21 -2.37
N GLN A 261 -3.33 -10.17 -2.93
CA GLN A 261 -3.51 -10.01 -4.36
C GLN A 261 -3.12 -8.59 -4.78
N TRP A 262 -2.66 -8.46 -6.00
CA TRP A 262 -2.47 -7.17 -6.62
C TRP A 262 -3.80 -6.42 -6.73
N ILE A 263 -3.82 -5.18 -6.25
CA ILE A 263 -4.93 -4.25 -6.33
C ILE A 263 -4.74 -3.40 -7.58
N PRO A 264 -5.71 -3.36 -8.50
CA PRO A 264 -5.65 -2.44 -9.63
C PRO A 264 -5.69 -0.99 -9.16
N ALA A 265 -4.82 -0.15 -9.69
CA ALA A 265 -4.78 1.30 -9.48
C ALA A 265 -4.98 2.00 -10.81
N LYS A 266 -6.19 2.51 -11.07
CA LYS A 266 -6.56 3.15 -12.32
C LYS A 266 -6.36 4.65 -12.24
N LEU A 267 -5.43 5.16 -13.01
CA LEU A 267 -5.17 6.58 -13.12
C LEU A 267 -6.18 7.23 -14.07
N ASP A 268 -6.85 8.29 -13.63
CA ASP A 268 -7.66 9.10 -14.52
C ASP A 268 -6.78 9.70 -15.63
N GLY A 269 -7.37 10.00 -16.78
CA GLY A 269 -6.68 10.75 -17.83
C GLY A 269 -6.49 12.22 -17.41
N ILE A 270 -5.45 12.88 -17.92
CA ILE A 270 -5.23 14.32 -17.71
C ILE A 270 -6.45 15.10 -18.22
N GLY A 271 -7.01 15.97 -17.38
CA GLY A 271 -8.19 16.74 -17.70
C GLY A 271 -9.53 16.03 -17.50
N SER A 272 -9.53 14.81 -16.96
CA SER A 272 -10.76 14.14 -16.51
C SER A 272 -11.51 15.00 -15.50
N PRO A 273 -12.87 14.98 -15.48
CA PRO A 273 -13.63 15.68 -14.46
C PRO A 273 -13.23 15.18 -13.07
N THR A 274 -12.95 16.11 -12.16
CA THR A 274 -12.72 15.77 -10.75
C THR A 274 -13.99 15.17 -10.14
N ALA A 275 -13.86 14.32 -9.12
CA ALA A 275 -15.00 13.63 -8.49
C ALA A 275 -16.16 14.54 -8.08
N LYS A 276 -15.91 15.84 -7.83
CA LYS A 276 -16.92 16.88 -7.58
C LYS A 276 -17.92 17.09 -8.71
N ALA A 277 -17.54 16.86 -9.96
CA ALA A 277 -18.42 17.09 -11.12
C ALA A 277 -19.47 15.98 -11.32
N ASP A 278 -19.20 14.77 -10.82
CA ASP A 278 -20.10 13.62 -11.05
C ASP A 278 -21.27 13.58 -10.05
N VAL A 279 -21.15 14.18 -8.86
CA VAL A 279 -22.22 14.22 -7.85
C VAL A 279 -23.33 15.22 -8.25
N GLY A 280 -23.01 16.25 -9.02
CA GLY A 280 -23.98 17.24 -9.50
C GLY A 280 -24.81 16.80 -10.71
N ALA A 281 -24.31 15.87 -11.52
CA ALA A 281 -24.96 15.48 -12.76
C ALA A 281 -26.07 14.41 -12.58
N SER A 282 -26.07 13.67 -11.47
CA SER A 282 -27.07 12.62 -11.22
C SER A 282 -28.41 13.14 -10.67
N ASN A 283 -28.48 14.40 -10.22
CA ASN A 283 -29.69 14.98 -9.63
C ASN A 283 -30.55 15.87 -10.57
N VAL A 284 -30.19 16.00 -11.85
CA VAL A 284 -30.92 16.86 -12.80
C VAL A 284 -31.82 16.07 -13.78
N ARG A 285 -31.96 14.76 -13.63
CA ARG A 285 -32.91 13.97 -14.45
C ARG A 285 -33.97 13.27 -13.61
N ARG A 286 -34.79 14.06 -12.91
CA ARG A 286 -36.12 13.66 -12.46
C ARG A 286 -36.98 14.90 -12.25
N GLU A 287 -37.51 15.41 -13.32
CA GLU A 287 -38.81 16.06 -13.38
C GLU A 287 -39.45 15.73 -14.74
#